data_e33ec0f18f01903e56ef234b6ac61a03
#
_entry.id   e33ec0f18f01903e56ef234b6ac61a03
#
_cell.length_a   1.000
_cell.length_b   1.000
_cell.length_c   1.000
_cell.angle_alpha   90.00
_cell.angle_beta   90.00
_cell.angle_gamma   90.00
#
_symmetry.space_group_name_H-M   'P 1'
#
loop_
_entity.id
_entity.type
_entity.pdbx_description
1 polymer ?
#
loop_
_entity_poly.entity_id
_entity_poly.type
_entity_poly.pdbx_seq_one_letter_code
_entity_poly.pdbx_strand_id
1 'polypeptide(L)'
;MGHSIRLVIGRGDAVAAFLGAWPGSRAVDLQGGWQAIPVEDALYDAIAARYPDAVRHHALDFAPAGLDAALAEATAAGGALAYVETEYFGGTGGQSAMSFVDGRVKMEPARAQWAGPINQALRGIGVVPEADNDAFDTIGLGERRQMDDYGPEGPVRLRGAEPVETAPPVVEKAYVPLWKVGLVIVAMIAVGVFIALST
;
A
#
# COMPACT_ATOMS: atom_id res chain seq x y z
N MET A 1 -6.28 1.13 -13.20
CA MET A 1 -6.34 -0.21 -12.58
C MET A 1 -6.68 -0.02 -11.11
N GLY A 2 -7.49 -0.91 -10.52
CA GLY A 2 -7.83 -0.87 -9.10
C GLY A 2 -6.79 -1.59 -8.25
N HIS A 3 -6.82 -1.34 -6.94
CA HIS A 3 -6.08 -2.08 -5.93
C HIS A 3 -6.98 -2.24 -4.72
N SER A 4 -7.33 -3.48 -4.37
CA SER A 4 -8.25 -3.80 -3.26
C SER A 4 -7.74 -5.03 -2.52
N ILE A 5 -7.12 -4.81 -1.36
CA ILE A 5 -6.57 -5.85 -0.50
C ILE A 5 -6.91 -5.61 0.96
N ARG A 6 -6.97 -6.69 1.75
CA ARG A 6 -7.16 -6.70 3.20
C ARG A 6 -6.32 -7.84 3.77
N LEU A 7 -5.20 -7.50 4.38
CA LEU A 7 -4.18 -8.48 4.73
C LEU A 7 -3.64 -8.26 6.14
N VAL A 8 -3.44 -9.34 6.87
CA VAL A 8 -2.51 -9.38 8.01
C VAL A 8 -1.16 -9.82 7.48
N ILE A 9 -0.12 -9.04 7.76
CA ILE A 9 1.24 -9.25 7.25
C ILE A 9 2.19 -9.45 8.41
N GLY A 10 3.06 -10.45 8.29
CA GLY A 10 4.08 -10.75 9.28
C GLY A 10 5.03 -11.83 8.85
N ARG A 11 5.74 -12.42 9.80
CA ARG A 11 6.60 -13.59 9.59
C ARG A 11 6.82 -14.37 10.88
N GLY A 12 7.27 -15.63 10.74
CA GLY A 12 7.68 -16.47 11.86
C GLY A 12 6.54 -16.78 12.84
N ASP A 13 6.89 -16.78 14.14
CA ASP A 13 6.01 -17.26 15.20
C ASP A 13 4.71 -16.46 15.34
N ALA A 14 4.73 -15.15 15.08
CA ALA A 14 3.53 -14.32 15.13
C ALA A 14 2.49 -14.71 14.07
N VAL A 15 2.93 -15.06 12.86
CA VAL A 15 2.06 -15.60 11.80
C VAL A 15 1.54 -16.97 12.21
N ALA A 16 2.39 -17.85 12.72
CA ALA A 16 2.00 -19.16 13.19
C ALA A 16 0.99 -19.09 14.34
N ALA A 17 1.17 -18.18 15.29
CA ALA A 17 0.25 -17.94 16.39
C ALA A 17 -1.10 -17.43 15.88
N PHE A 18 -1.12 -16.50 14.94
CA PHE A 18 -2.34 -15.98 14.33
C PHE A 18 -3.10 -17.12 13.61
N LEU A 19 -2.44 -17.90 12.76
CA LEU A 19 -3.04 -19.04 12.06
C LEU A 19 -3.57 -20.10 13.03
N GLY A 20 -2.86 -20.36 14.12
CA GLY A 20 -3.28 -21.31 15.17
C GLY A 20 -4.55 -20.85 15.91
N ALA A 21 -4.71 -19.54 16.10
CA ALA A 21 -5.90 -18.96 16.74
C ALA A 21 -7.11 -18.91 15.81
N TRP A 22 -6.92 -18.94 14.49
CA TRP A 22 -7.96 -18.80 13.47
C TRP A 22 -7.90 -19.96 12.47
N PRO A 23 -8.40 -21.16 12.86
CA PRO A 23 -8.45 -22.32 11.98
C PRO A 23 -9.24 -22.03 10.70
N GLY A 24 -8.69 -22.40 9.57
CA GLY A 24 -9.26 -22.11 8.24
C GLY A 24 -8.69 -20.88 7.55
N SER A 25 -7.97 -20.01 8.28
CA SER A 25 -7.15 -18.99 7.64
C SER A 25 -5.88 -19.62 7.04
N ARG A 26 -5.29 -18.93 6.06
CA ARG A 26 -4.06 -19.40 5.40
C ARG A 26 -3.07 -18.24 5.22
N ALA A 27 -1.81 -18.58 5.19
CA ALA A 27 -0.77 -17.63 4.79
C ALA A 27 -0.37 -17.84 3.33
N VAL A 28 -0.03 -16.76 2.67
CA VAL A 28 0.53 -16.71 1.31
C VAL A 28 1.90 -16.08 1.40
N ASP A 29 2.90 -16.73 0.84
CA ASP A 29 4.27 -16.25 0.88
C ASP A 29 4.43 -14.98 0.03
N LEU A 30 5.15 -14.02 0.57
CA LEU A 30 5.59 -12.78 -0.03
C LEU A 30 7.12 -12.80 -0.21
N GLN A 31 7.66 -11.74 -0.82
CA GLN A 31 9.11 -11.60 -0.97
C GLN A 31 9.80 -11.39 0.39
N GLY A 32 11.08 -11.76 0.47
CA GLY A 32 11.89 -11.56 1.67
C GLY A 32 11.48 -12.39 2.90
N GLY A 33 10.74 -13.50 2.71
CA GLY A 33 10.26 -14.38 3.79
C GLY A 33 9.11 -13.79 4.60
N TRP A 34 8.46 -12.77 4.09
CA TRP A 34 7.21 -12.25 4.61
C TRP A 34 6.03 -13.11 4.19
N GLN A 35 4.93 -13.01 4.93
CA GLN A 35 3.70 -13.74 4.66
C GLN A 35 2.50 -12.81 4.82
N ALA A 36 1.49 -13.01 3.96
CA ALA A 36 0.20 -12.35 4.04
C ALA A 36 -0.90 -13.35 4.39
N ILE A 37 -1.77 -12.98 5.32
CA ILE A 37 -2.99 -13.71 5.65
C ILE A 37 -4.17 -12.87 5.15
N PRO A 38 -4.89 -13.32 4.10
CA PRO A 38 -6.05 -12.61 3.59
C PRO A 38 -7.17 -12.58 4.64
N VAL A 39 -7.71 -11.39 4.89
CA VAL A 39 -8.89 -11.22 5.75
C VAL A 39 -10.13 -11.35 4.88
N GLU A 40 -10.44 -12.59 4.53
CA GLU A 40 -11.66 -12.99 3.81
C GLU A 40 -12.87 -13.00 4.74
N ASP A 41 -14.08 -13.10 4.18
CA ASP A 41 -15.34 -13.02 4.93
C ASP A 41 -15.40 -14.00 6.11
N ALA A 42 -14.94 -15.24 5.92
CA ALA A 42 -14.95 -16.24 6.99
C ALA A 42 -14.05 -15.86 8.19
N LEU A 43 -12.85 -15.32 7.92
CA LEU A 43 -11.95 -14.82 8.96
C LEU A 43 -12.51 -13.55 9.60
N TYR A 44 -13.06 -12.65 8.78
CA TYR A 44 -13.72 -11.43 9.24
C TYR A 44 -14.82 -11.74 10.25
N ASP A 45 -15.75 -12.65 9.90
CA ASP A 45 -16.86 -13.04 10.75
C ASP A 45 -16.40 -13.76 12.02
N ALA A 46 -15.39 -14.62 11.91
CA ALA A 46 -14.84 -15.33 13.07
C ALA A 46 -14.22 -14.37 14.09
N ILE A 47 -13.46 -13.35 13.63
CA ILE A 47 -12.89 -12.34 14.52
C ILE A 47 -13.99 -11.51 15.17
N ALA A 48 -14.96 -11.02 14.40
CA ALA A 48 -16.06 -10.22 14.92
C ALA A 48 -16.91 -11.02 15.95
N ALA A 49 -17.12 -12.31 15.71
CA ALA A 49 -17.85 -13.19 16.64
C ALA A 49 -17.08 -13.44 17.95
N ARG A 50 -15.76 -13.52 17.91
CA ARG A 50 -14.93 -13.74 19.12
C ARG A 50 -14.86 -12.50 20.01
N TYR A 51 -14.99 -11.30 19.44
CA TYR A 51 -14.91 -10.02 20.16
C TYR A 51 -16.19 -9.19 19.98
N PRO A 52 -17.37 -9.67 20.49
CA PRO A 52 -18.66 -9.06 20.19
C PRO A 52 -18.82 -7.62 20.72
N ASP A 53 -18.08 -7.27 21.78
CA ASP A 53 -18.10 -5.94 22.38
C ASP A 53 -17.04 -4.99 21.81
N ALA A 54 -16.23 -5.47 20.87
CA ALA A 54 -15.20 -4.64 20.25
C ALA A 54 -15.80 -3.60 19.31
N VAL A 55 -15.18 -2.41 19.29
CA VAL A 55 -15.60 -1.31 18.41
C VAL A 55 -14.70 -1.24 17.20
N ARG A 56 -15.30 -1.05 16.03
CA ARG A 56 -14.52 -0.86 14.79
C ARG A 56 -13.78 0.48 14.83
N HIS A 57 -12.53 0.46 14.41
CA HIS A 57 -11.76 1.69 14.24
C HIS A 57 -12.25 2.47 13.01
N HIS A 58 -12.57 3.74 13.20
CA HIS A 58 -13.07 4.61 12.13
C HIS A 58 -12.04 4.87 11.00
N ALA A 59 -10.75 4.63 11.27
CA ALA A 59 -9.69 4.73 10.27
C ALA A 59 -9.57 3.48 9.38
N LEU A 60 -10.29 2.39 9.70
CA LEU A 60 -10.25 1.10 9.00
C LEU A 60 -11.63 0.80 8.43
N ASP A 61 -11.77 0.80 7.11
CA ASP A 61 -13.06 0.59 6.46
C ASP A 61 -13.48 -0.89 6.44
N PHE A 62 -12.50 -1.79 6.32
CA PHE A 62 -12.72 -3.23 6.05
C PHE A 62 -12.21 -4.16 7.16
N ALA A 63 -11.63 -3.62 8.23
CA ALA A 63 -11.21 -4.44 9.37
C ALA A 63 -12.42 -4.91 10.20
N PRO A 64 -12.47 -6.18 10.65
CA PRO A 64 -13.46 -6.62 11.63
C PRO A 64 -13.23 -5.90 12.98
N ALA A 65 -14.32 -5.72 13.73
CA ALA A 65 -14.20 -5.34 15.13
C ALA A 65 -13.39 -6.41 15.88
N GLY A 66 -12.46 -6.00 16.75
CA GLY A 66 -11.60 -6.91 17.51
C GLY A 66 -10.35 -7.40 16.78
N LEU A 67 -10.09 -6.94 15.56
CA LEU A 67 -8.85 -7.30 14.87
C LEU A 67 -7.60 -6.83 15.63
N ASP A 68 -7.66 -5.69 16.27
CA ASP A 68 -6.62 -5.16 17.15
C ASP A 68 -6.30 -6.12 18.32
N ALA A 69 -7.33 -6.65 18.97
CA ALA A 69 -7.17 -7.67 20.01
C ALA A 69 -6.55 -8.95 19.46
N ALA A 70 -7.01 -9.42 18.29
CA ALA A 70 -6.46 -10.60 17.62
C ALA A 70 -4.97 -10.43 17.29
N LEU A 71 -4.54 -9.26 16.79
CA LEU A 71 -3.15 -8.98 16.51
C LEU A 71 -2.30 -8.85 17.78
N ALA A 72 -2.83 -8.23 18.82
CA ALA A 72 -2.18 -8.15 20.12
C ALA A 72 -1.94 -9.53 20.74
N GLU A 73 -2.96 -10.41 20.73
CA GLU A 73 -2.85 -11.77 21.22
C GLU A 73 -1.80 -12.58 20.44
N ALA A 74 -1.83 -12.52 19.10
CA ALA A 74 -0.91 -13.28 18.26
C ALA A 74 0.55 -12.83 18.37
N THR A 75 0.80 -11.59 18.76
CA THR A 75 2.15 -11.04 18.97
C THR A 75 2.60 -11.04 20.43
N ALA A 76 1.75 -11.47 21.38
CA ALA A 76 2.02 -11.39 22.82
C ALA A 76 3.25 -12.19 23.28
N ALA A 77 3.53 -13.33 22.63
CA ALA A 77 4.72 -14.16 22.91
C ALA A 77 6.00 -13.67 22.21
N GLY A 78 5.92 -12.54 21.54
CA GLY A 78 6.96 -11.96 20.70
C GLY A 78 6.58 -11.94 19.22
N GLY A 79 7.26 -11.07 18.46
CA GLY A 79 7.04 -10.91 17.02
C GLY A 79 6.17 -9.72 16.66
N ALA A 80 5.88 -9.60 15.37
CA ALA A 80 5.22 -8.43 14.84
C ALA A 80 4.23 -8.77 13.72
N LEU A 81 3.09 -8.09 13.71
CA LEU A 81 2.07 -8.16 12.68
C LEU A 81 1.58 -6.75 12.29
N ALA A 82 1.31 -6.55 11.01
CA ALA A 82 0.61 -5.38 10.52
C ALA A 82 -0.69 -5.80 9.84
N TYR A 83 -1.74 -5.03 10.03
CA TYR A 83 -2.90 -5.06 9.16
C TYR A 83 -2.82 -3.94 8.16
N VAL A 84 -3.10 -4.26 6.90
CA VAL A 84 -3.12 -3.29 5.80
C VAL A 84 -4.36 -3.49 4.96
N GLU A 85 -4.95 -2.39 4.52
CA GLU A 85 -6.07 -2.41 3.57
C GLU A 85 -5.93 -1.29 2.55
N THR A 86 -6.35 -1.57 1.33
CA THR A 86 -6.45 -0.59 0.25
C THR A 86 -7.76 -0.75 -0.47
N GLU A 87 -8.31 0.35 -0.92
CA GLU A 87 -9.41 0.39 -1.88
C GLU A 87 -9.15 1.54 -2.83
N TYR A 88 -8.68 1.25 -4.05
CA TYR A 88 -8.46 2.23 -5.10
C TYR A 88 -9.21 1.82 -6.37
N PHE A 89 -10.02 2.73 -6.89
CA PHE A 89 -10.70 2.56 -8.16
C PHE A 89 -10.71 3.87 -8.95
N GLY A 90 -10.29 3.82 -10.21
CA GLY A 90 -10.36 4.98 -11.09
C GLY A 90 -9.54 6.20 -10.64
N GLY A 91 -8.47 6.00 -9.86
CA GLY A 91 -7.63 7.08 -9.34
C GLY A 91 -8.14 7.72 -8.05
N THR A 92 -9.25 7.21 -7.49
CA THR A 92 -9.76 7.60 -6.16
C THR A 92 -9.69 6.42 -5.22
N GLY A 93 -9.58 6.68 -3.91
CA GLY A 93 -9.53 5.64 -2.89
C GLY A 93 -8.66 6.02 -1.72
N GLY A 94 -8.25 5.02 -0.96
CA GLY A 94 -7.42 5.21 0.22
C GLY A 94 -6.70 3.94 0.65
N GLN A 95 -5.83 4.11 1.60
CA GLN A 95 -5.16 3.04 2.30
C GLN A 95 -5.22 3.26 3.79
N SER A 96 -5.31 2.18 4.54
CA SER A 96 -5.27 2.22 5.99
C SER A 96 -4.38 1.11 6.53
N ALA A 97 -3.82 1.31 7.70
CA ALA A 97 -2.99 0.31 8.35
C ALA A 97 -2.91 0.53 9.85
N MET A 98 -2.54 -0.55 10.55
CA MET A 98 -2.10 -0.55 11.95
C MET A 98 -1.03 -1.62 12.15
N SER A 99 -0.25 -1.56 13.21
CA SER A 99 0.73 -2.61 13.52
C SER A 99 0.92 -2.85 15.00
N PHE A 100 1.31 -4.09 15.32
CA PHE A 100 1.53 -4.60 16.66
C PHE A 100 2.90 -5.27 16.74
N VAL A 101 3.58 -5.07 17.87
CA VAL A 101 4.86 -5.71 18.20
C VAL A 101 4.81 -6.12 19.67
N ASP A 102 5.15 -7.36 19.95
CA ASP A 102 5.22 -7.91 21.32
C ASP A 102 3.94 -7.64 22.14
N GLY A 103 2.78 -7.86 21.54
CA GLY A 103 1.45 -7.68 22.14
C GLY A 103 1.00 -6.22 22.30
N ARG A 104 1.75 -5.25 21.76
CA ARG A 104 1.47 -3.83 21.93
C ARG A 104 1.29 -3.12 20.60
N VAL A 105 0.44 -2.12 20.59
CA VAL A 105 0.30 -1.23 19.44
C VAL A 105 1.65 -0.57 19.13
N LYS A 106 2.15 -0.77 17.93
CA LYS A 106 3.32 -0.09 17.39
C LYS A 106 2.93 1.10 16.54
N MET A 107 1.83 0.98 15.82
CA MET A 107 1.22 2.06 15.05
C MET A 107 -0.28 1.98 15.22
N GLU A 108 -0.86 3.08 15.71
CA GLU A 108 -2.31 3.23 15.79
C GLU A 108 -2.97 3.16 14.41
N PRO A 109 -4.25 2.74 14.31
CA PRO A 109 -4.99 2.76 13.07
C PRO A 109 -4.93 4.13 12.39
N ALA A 110 -4.42 4.17 11.18
CA ALA A 110 -4.28 5.40 10.41
C ALA A 110 -4.75 5.19 8.97
N ARG A 111 -5.29 6.26 8.38
CA ARG A 111 -5.78 6.31 7.00
C ARG A 111 -5.18 7.46 6.24
N ALA A 112 -4.92 7.26 4.95
CA ALA A 112 -4.57 8.32 4.01
C ALA A 112 -5.11 8.00 2.60
N GLN A 113 -5.35 9.05 1.82
CA GLN A 113 -5.77 8.91 0.41
C GLN A 113 -4.60 8.44 -0.47
N TRP A 114 -3.38 8.82 -0.12
CA TRP A 114 -2.16 8.50 -0.85
C TRP A 114 -1.17 7.76 0.06
N ALA A 115 0.05 7.52 -0.41
CA ALA A 115 1.08 6.78 0.32
C ALA A 115 1.28 7.23 1.78
N GLY A 116 1.59 6.29 2.67
CA GLY A 116 1.93 6.60 4.06
C GLY A 116 1.65 5.46 5.03
N PRO A 117 0.40 5.22 5.46
CA PRO A 117 0.09 4.29 6.55
C PRO A 117 0.63 2.88 6.35
N ILE A 118 0.44 2.28 5.17
CA ILE A 118 0.92 0.92 4.91
C ILE A 118 2.43 0.84 5.03
N ASN A 119 3.15 1.73 4.35
CA ASN A 119 4.61 1.76 4.43
C ASN A 119 5.13 2.02 5.84
N GLN A 120 4.43 2.83 6.63
CA GLN A 120 4.77 3.07 8.03
C GLN A 120 4.55 1.81 8.88
N ALA A 121 3.42 1.14 8.73
CA ALA A 121 3.11 -0.10 9.44
C ALA A 121 4.11 -1.21 9.11
N LEU A 122 4.42 -1.41 7.82
CA LEU A 122 5.39 -2.41 7.36
C LEU A 122 6.80 -2.17 7.91
N ARG A 123 7.28 -0.92 7.89
CA ARG A 123 8.54 -0.57 8.54
C ARG A 123 8.48 -0.80 10.05
N GLY A 124 7.33 -0.53 10.67
CA GLY A 124 7.08 -0.77 12.10
C GLY A 124 7.23 -2.22 12.53
N ILE A 125 6.94 -3.17 11.63
CA ILE A 125 7.12 -4.61 11.86
C ILE A 125 8.46 -5.15 11.36
N GLY A 126 9.35 -4.28 10.84
CA GLY A 126 10.71 -4.64 10.45
C GLY A 126 10.95 -4.89 8.97
N VAL A 127 10.05 -4.47 8.07
CA VAL A 127 10.35 -4.43 6.64
C VAL A 127 11.38 -3.33 6.37
N VAL A 128 12.52 -3.71 5.81
CA VAL A 128 13.56 -2.78 5.38
C VAL A 128 13.41 -2.58 3.87
N PRO A 129 13.08 -1.38 3.40
CA PRO A 129 12.96 -1.11 1.97
C PRO A 129 14.26 -1.37 1.22
N GLU A 130 14.16 -1.95 0.03
CA GLU A 130 15.27 -2.06 -0.90
C GLU A 130 15.53 -0.74 -1.63
N ALA A 131 16.71 -0.58 -2.25
CA ALA A 131 17.24 0.72 -2.68
C ALA A 131 16.28 1.59 -3.51
N ASP A 132 15.49 0.99 -4.41
CA ASP A 132 14.59 1.72 -5.32
C ASP A 132 13.10 1.44 -5.03
N ASN A 133 12.80 0.66 -3.98
CA ASN A 133 11.45 0.26 -3.61
C ASN A 133 11.06 0.86 -2.26
N ASP A 134 9.78 1.09 -2.07
CA ASP A 134 9.26 1.31 -0.72
C ASP A 134 9.02 -0.04 0.01
N ALA A 135 8.54 0.00 1.25
CA ALA A 135 8.30 -1.23 2.02
C ALA A 135 7.20 -2.11 1.41
N PHE A 136 6.21 -1.50 0.75
CA PHE A 136 5.11 -2.17 0.09
C PHE A 136 5.59 -2.98 -1.13
N ASP A 137 6.38 -2.36 -2.00
CA ASP A 137 6.92 -3.00 -3.20
C ASP A 137 8.03 -4.00 -2.85
N THR A 138 8.84 -3.74 -1.80
CA THR A 138 9.89 -4.64 -1.34
C THR A 138 9.39 -6.04 -0.97
N ILE A 139 8.19 -6.14 -0.41
CA ILE A 139 7.59 -7.43 -0.08
C ILE A 139 6.65 -7.98 -1.17
N GLY A 140 6.55 -7.31 -2.32
CA GLY A 140 5.82 -7.76 -3.50
C GLY A 140 4.33 -7.50 -3.48
N LEU A 141 3.83 -6.58 -2.65
CA LEU A 141 2.39 -6.25 -2.61
C LEU A 141 1.91 -5.51 -3.86
N GLY A 142 2.79 -4.75 -4.53
CA GLY A 142 2.48 -4.06 -5.77
C GLY A 142 2.12 -4.97 -6.95
N GLU A 143 2.58 -6.23 -6.90
CA GLU A 143 2.30 -7.24 -7.91
C GLU A 143 0.95 -7.94 -7.72
N ARG A 144 0.38 -7.88 -6.51
CA ARG A 144 -0.86 -8.55 -6.08
C ARG A 144 -1.89 -7.51 -5.70
N ARG A 145 -2.81 -7.21 -6.59
CA ARG A 145 -3.68 -6.04 -6.50
C ARG A 145 -5.09 -6.31 -5.99
N GLN A 146 -5.50 -7.58 -5.98
CA GLN A 146 -6.83 -8.01 -5.60
C GLN A 146 -6.76 -9.13 -4.57
N MET A 147 -7.83 -9.30 -3.79
CA MET A 147 -7.92 -10.41 -2.84
C MET A 147 -7.75 -11.77 -3.51
N ASP A 148 -8.22 -11.93 -4.75
CA ASP A 148 -8.09 -13.16 -5.54
C ASP A 148 -6.62 -13.53 -5.83
N ASP A 149 -5.71 -12.56 -5.86
CA ASP A 149 -4.27 -12.81 -6.04
C ASP A 149 -3.64 -13.53 -4.84
N TYR A 150 -4.36 -13.58 -3.71
CA TYR A 150 -4.00 -14.29 -2.49
C TYR A 150 -4.78 -15.59 -2.32
N GLY A 151 -5.54 -16.01 -3.33
CA GLY A 151 -6.26 -17.28 -3.37
C GLY A 151 -5.33 -18.49 -3.40
N PRO A 152 -5.88 -19.73 -3.23
CA PRO A 152 -5.09 -20.95 -3.24
C PRO A 152 -4.42 -21.24 -4.58
N GLU A 153 -4.91 -20.66 -5.67
CA GLU A 153 -4.32 -20.76 -7.01
C GLU A 153 -3.24 -19.71 -7.30
N GLY A 154 -3.00 -18.80 -6.34
CA GLY A 154 -2.07 -17.68 -6.48
C GLY A 154 -2.58 -16.60 -7.43
N PRO A 155 -1.73 -15.64 -7.83
CA PRO A 155 -2.13 -14.58 -8.72
C PRO A 155 -2.59 -15.15 -10.06
N VAL A 156 -3.81 -14.82 -10.46
CA VAL A 156 -4.34 -15.15 -11.80
C VAL A 156 -3.53 -14.38 -12.83
N ARG A 157 -2.43 -14.98 -13.28
CA ARG A 157 -1.74 -14.48 -14.47
C ARG A 157 -2.68 -14.77 -15.64
N LEU A 158 -3.34 -13.77 -16.16
CA LEU A 158 -4.04 -13.87 -17.44
C LEU A 158 -3.01 -14.34 -18.47
N ARG A 159 -3.04 -15.64 -18.78
CA ARG A 159 -2.20 -16.26 -19.79
C ARG A 159 -2.60 -15.66 -21.14
N GLY A 160 -1.83 -14.66 -21.62
CA GLY A 160 -2.11 -14.01 -22.90
C GLY A 160 -2.21 -12.49 -22.89
N ALA A 161 -1.89 -11.81 -21.78
CA ALA A 161 -1.49 -10.43 -21.91
C ALA A 161 -0.11 -10.43 -22.57
N GLU A 162 -0.08 -10.37 -23.92
CA GLU A 162 1.12 -9.92 -24.63
C GLU A 162 1.60 -8.63 -23.94
N PRO A 163 2.93 -8.41 -23.85
CA PRO A 163 3.44 -7.15 -23.33
C PRO A 163 2.73 -6.06 -24.14
N VAL A 164 1.93 -5.23 -23.47
CA VAL A 164 1.42 -4.04 -24.11
C VAL A 164 2.65 -3.30 -24.57
N GLU A 165 2.87 -3.30 -25.90
CA GLU A 165 3.93 -2.54 -26.53
C GLU A 165 3.88 -1.16 -25.88
N THR A 166 4.91 -0.85 -25.12
CA THR A 166 4.98 0.39 -24.35
C THR A 166 4.69 1.51 -25.32
N ALA A 167 3.57 2.19 -25.11
CA ALA A 167 3.24 3.37 -25.89
C ALA A 167 4.52 4.23 -25.98
N PRO A 168 4.87 4.75 -27.15
CA PRO A 168 6.07 5.55 -27.31
C PRO A 168 6.07 6.61 -26.22
N PRO A 169 7.24 6.94 -25.63
CA PRO A 169 7.32 7.87 -24.53
C PRO A 169 6.54 9.12 -24.91
N VAL A 170 5.56 9.47 -24.09
CA VAL A 170 4.86 10.75 -24.23
C VAL A 170 5.94 11.79 -24.18
N VAL A 171 6.26 12.40 -25.32
CA VAL A 171 7.18 13.51 -25.38
C VAL A 171 6.53 14.61 -24.54
N GLU A 172 6.96 14.74 -23.33
CA GLU A 172 6.54 15.78 -22.43
C GLU A 172 6.90 17.09 -23.13
N LYS A 173 5.90 17.76 -23.69
CA LYS A 173 6.11 19.09 -24.28
C LYS A 173 6.72 19.94 -23.18
N ALA A 174 8.00 20.25 -23.32
CA ALA A 174 8.72 21.06 -22.36
C ALA A 174 7.88 22.32 -22.08
N TYR A 175 7.35 22.40 -20.88
CA TYR A 175 6.62 23.59 -20.41
C TYR A 175 7.63 24.75 -20.38
N VAL A 176 7.55 25.64 -21.38
CA VAL A 176 8.32 26.88 -21.38
C VAL A 176 7.54 27.87 -20.52
N PRO A 177 8.00 28.18 -19.30
CA PRO A 177 7.28 29.09 -18.43
C PRO A 177 7.17 30.48 -19.11
N LEU A 178 5.98 31.05 -19.07
CA LEU A 178 5.61 32.32 -19.74
C LEU A 178 6.59 33.49 -19.47
N TRP A 179 7.24 33.49 -18.32
CA TRP A 179 8.26 34.53 -18.02
C TRP A 179 9.49 34.45 -18.91
N LYS A 180 9.89 33.25 -19.41
CA LYS A 180 10.98 33.11 -20.38
C LYS A 180 10.59 33.64 -21.76
N VAL A 181 9.32 33.53 -22.15
CA VAL A 181 8.80 34.07 -23.39
C VAL A 181 8.79 35.61 -23.32
N GLY A 182 8.39 36.17 -22.18
CA GLY A 182 8.42 37.62 -21.94
C GLY A 182 9.83 38.21 -22.03
N LEU A 183 10.84 37.49 -21.53
CA LEU A 183 12.22 37.96 -21.55
C LEU A 183 12.81 38.04 -22.97
N VAL A 184 12.44 37.10 -23.84
CA VAL A 184 12.85 37.12 -25.26
C VAL A 184 12.20 38.29 -26.00
N ILE A 185 10.92 38.58 -25.74
CA ILE A 185 10.23 39.72 -26.38
C ILE A 185 10.85 41.05 -25.94
N VAL A 186 11.18 41.24 -24.67
CA VAL A 186 11.83 42.45 -24.17
C VAL A 186 13.23 42.63 -24.79
N ALA A 187 14.00 41.56 -24.96
CA ALA A 187 15.31 41.61 -25.61
C ALA A 187 15.20 42.00 -27.09
N MET A 188 14.22 41.49 -27.83
CA MET A 188 14.00 41.83 -29.23
C MET A 188 13.56 43.29 -29.41
N ILE A 189 12.73 43.82 -28.51
CA ILE A 189 12.33 45.24 -28.53
C ILE A 189 13.55 46.16 -28.25
N ALA A 190 14.40 45.81 -27.29
CA ALA A 190 15.61 46.60 -26.96
C ALA A 190 16.59 46.66 -28.11
N VAL A 191 16.78 45.56 -28.85
CA VAL A 191 17.65 45.54 -30.06
C VAL A 191 17.05 46.37 -31.18
N GLY A 192 15.72 46.29 -31.39
CA GLY A 192 15.05 47.09 -32.41
C GLY A 192 15.14 48.59 -32.16
N VAL A 193 14.99 49.05 -30.93
CA VAL A 193 15.13 50.45 -30.53
C VAL A 193 16.58 50.94 -30.68
N PHE A 194 17.57 50.10 -30.35
CA PHE A 194 18.98 50.48 -30.51
C PHE A 194 19.37 50.66 -31.98
N ILE A 195 18.86 49.84 -32.90
CA ILE A 195 19.12 49.99 -34.34
C ILE A 195 18.45 51.26 -34.89
N ALA A 196 17.23 51.56 -34.43
CA ALA A 196 16.50 52.77 -34.88
C ALA A 196 17.10 54.10 -34.39
N LEU A 197 17.88 54.10 -33.29
CA LEU A 197 18.57 55.30 -32.77
C LEU A 197 19.99 55.45 -33.31
N SER A 198 20.51 54.47 -34.06
CA SER A 198 21.87 54.48 -34.64
C SER A 198 21.91 54.80 -36.12
N THR A 199 20.74 55.08 -36.75
CA THR A 199 20.56 55.58 -38.11
C THR A 199 20.04 57.00 -38.07
#